data_db7dea92bc27f10ae4d0528bfa0b0e97
#
_entry.id   db7dea92bc27f10ae4d0528bfa0b0e97
#
_cell.length_a   1.000
_cell.length_b   1.000
_cell.length_c   1.000
_cell.angle_alpha   90.00
_cell.angle_beta   90.00
_cell.angle_gamma   90.00
#
_symmetry.space_group_name_H-M   'P 1'
#
loop_
_entity.id
_entity.type
_entity.pdbx_description
1 polymer ?
#
loop_
_entity_poly.entity_id
_entity_poly.type
_entity_poly.pdbx_seq_one_letter_code
_entity_poly.pdbx_strand_id
1 'polypeptide(L)'
;MSQSQGVEARVLRLAEKAATIDAVAPRIEQRMLAPREGEILIEIRAAAINPSDAKAAIGMMPHAVFPRTAGRDYCGVVRAGPTRLIGKEVFGSSGKLGITLDGTHGTHLVIEESAALEKPANLSSEEAAGIGVPFVTAAEGFRRAGFPRAGETVLIMGINGKVGQAAAQIAAWKGARVIGVARRDEAFAGEACAPVEVLNSSTMDVPACVRELTGGKGADIVYNTVGDPYYEQGTKSLAIGGRQIFISAINKIVQFDIFAFYRGRHAYFGVDSLALTTTETSNALAELLPGFASGHLKPFPIAPHAVYPLERAREAYAAVLGSARDRLVFKP
;
A
#
# COMPACT_ATOMS: atom_id res chain seq x y z
N MET A 1 31.77 18.39 -14.41
CA MET A 1 30.44 17.74 -14.28
C MET A 1 30.47 16.52 -15.21
N SER A 2 30.67 15.33 -14.67
CA SER A 2 30.62 14.09 -15.48
C SER A 2 29.15 13.86 -15.84
N GLN A 3 28.81 13.93 -17.12
CA GLN A 3 27.53 13.42 -17.60
C GLN A 3 27.49 11.95 -17.23
N SER A 4 26.54 11.54 -16.37
CA SER A 4 26.33 10.13 -16.06
C SER A 4 25.97 9.43 -17.37
N GLN A 5 26.79 8.47 -17.76
CA GLN A 5 26.45 7.63 -18.92
C GLN A 5 25.10 6.96 -18.66
N GLY A 6 24.17 7.10 -19.60
CA GLY A 6 22.89 6.42 -19.54
C GLY A 6 23.08 4.89 -19.52
N VAL A 7 22.14 4.20 -18.90
CA VAL A 7 22.09 2.73 -18.84
C VAL A 7 20.95 2.22 -19.70
N GLU A 8 21.20 1.19 -20.48
CA GLU A 8 20.16 0.49 -21.21
C GLU A 8 19.34 -0.38 -20.23
N ALA A 9 18.08 -0.04 -20.07
CA ALA A 9 17.16 -0.67 -19.14
C ALA A 9 16.07 -1.46 -19.87
N ARG A 10 15.70 -2.62 -19.36
CA ARG A 10 14.51 -3.36 -19.77
C ARG A 10 13.33 -2.86 -18.95
N VAL A 11 12.26 -2.41 -19.59
CA VAL A 11 11.08 -1.86 -18.91
C VAL A 11 9.82 -2.54 -19.43
N LEU A 12 8.88 -2.77 -18.53
CA LEU A 12 7.57 -3.33 -18.85
C LEU A 12 6.63 -2.23 -19.33
N ARG A 13 6.42 -2.15 -20.62
CA ARG A 13 5.65 -1.10 -21.27
C ARG A 13 4.19 -1.50 -21.50
N LEU A 14 3.28 -0.63 -21.09
CA LEU A 14 1.86 -0.68 -21.42
C LEU A 14 1.59 0.44 -22.43
N ALA A 15 1.29 0.07 -23.70
CA ALA A 15 1.07 1.03 -24.77
C ALA A 15 -0.25 1.79 -24.60
N GLU A 16 -1.28 1.07 -24.15
CA GLU A 16 -2.65 1.58 -23.97
C GLU A 16 -3.37 0.84 -22.86
N LYS A 17 -4.53 1.34 -22.46
CA LYS A 17 -5.41 0.63 -21.53
C LYS A 17 -6.11 -0.52 -22.23
N ALA A 18 -6.26 -1.64 -21.55
CA ALA A 18 -7.05 -2.78 -22.01
C ALA A 18 -8.48 -2.74 -21.45
N ALA A 19 -9.41 -3.42 -22.13
CA ALA A 19 -10.80 -3.55 -21.65
C ALA A 19 -10.92 -4.55 -20.48
N THR A 20 -10.09 -5.58 -20.46
CA THR A 20 -10.04 -6.63 -19.44
C THR A 20 -8.61 -7.00 -19.12
N ILE A 21 -8.41 -7.70 -18.00
CA ILE A 21 -7.06 -8.14 -17.60
C ILE A 21 -6.43 -9.11 -18.60
N ASP A 22 -7.23 -9.95 -19.22
CA ASP A 22 -6.76 -10.93 -20.22
C ASP A 22 -6.31 -10.25 -21.52
N ALA A 23 -6.85 -9.06 -21.82
CA ALA A 23 -6.47 -8.25 -22.97
C ALA A 23 -5.24 -7.36 -22.71
N VAL A 24 -4.73 -7.31 -21.47
CA VAL A 24 -3.51 -6.55 -21.16
C VAL A 24 -2.34 -7.18 -21.89
N ALA A 25 -1.65 -6.39 -22.73
CA ALA A 25 -0.52 -6.81 -23.55
C ALA A 25 0.77 -6.04 -23.17
N PRO A 26 1.38 -6.37 -22.03
CA PRO A 26 2.63 -5.74 -21.63
C PRO A 26 3.76 -6.19 -22.55
N ARG A 27 4.65 -5.26 -22.92
CA ARG A 27 5.83 -5.54 -23.74
C ARG A 27 7.07 -5.14 -22.99
N ILE A 28 8.15 -5.91 -23.14
CA ILE A 28 9.46 -5.52 -22.62
C ILE A 28 10.15 -4.71 -23.72
N GLU A 29 10.51 -3.48 -23.38
CA GLU A 29 11.23 -2.56 -24.25
C GLU A 29 12.60 -2.23 -23.66
N GLN A 30 13.59 -2.01 -24.52
CA GLN A 30 14.88 -1.43 -24.15
C GLN A 30 14.78 0.09 -24.17
N ARG A 31 15.22 0.74 -23.10
CA ARG A 31 15.21 2.19 -22.99
C ARG A 31 16.49 2.71 -22.35
N MET A 32 17.04 3.78 -22.91
CA MET A 32 18.15 4.49 -22.26
C MET A 32 17.61 5.33 -21.12
N LEU A 33 18.10 5.08 -19.91
CA LEU A 33 17.78 5.85 -18.72
C LEU A 33 19.04 6.56 -18.21
N ALA A 34 18.94 7.86 -17.96
CA ALA A 34 20.00 8.67 -17.39
C ALA A 34 19.41 9.66 -16.38
N PRO A 35 19.92 9.72 -15.15
CA PRO A 35 19.44 10.68 -14.16
C PRO A 35 19.91 12.08 -14.51
N ARG A 36 19.04 13.07 -14.27
CA ARG A 36 19.33 14.50 -14.31
C ARG A 36 19.88 14.97 -12.97
N GLU A 37 20.22 16.24 -12.87
CA GLU A 37 20.54 16.86 -11.59
C GLU A 37 19.36 16.76 -10.61
N GLY A 38 19.63 16.32 -9.38
CA GLY A 38 18.59 16.05 -8.37
C GLY A 38 17.91 14.68 -8.49
N GLU A 39 18.30 13.85 -9.48
CA GLU A 39 17.79 12.50 -9.67
C GLU A 39 18.86 11.43 -9.37
N ILE A 40 18.40 10.22 -9.12
CA ILE A 40 19.24 9.02 -8.98
C ILE A 40 18.77 7.95 -9.95
N LEU A 41 19.71 7.12 -10.40
CA LEU A 41 19.44 5.90 -11.13
C LEU A 41 19.56 4.70 -10.17
N ILE A 42 18.51 3.93 -10.09
CA ILE A 42 18.42 2.73 -9.24
C ILE A 42 18.37 1.50 -10.14
N GLU A 43 19.26 0.53 -9.91
CA GLU A 43 19.12 -0.84 -10.43
C GLU A 43 18.14 -1.58 -9.54
N ILE A 44 16.98 -1.96 -10.07
CA ILE A 44 15.90 -2.61 -9.31
C ILE A 44 16.27 -4.07 -9.02
N ARG A 45 16.17 -4.45 -7.76
CA ARG A 45 16.31 -5.83 -7.27
C ARG A 45 14.96 -6.51 -7.10
N ALA A 46 13.95 -5.73 -6.71
CA ALA A 46 12.56 -6.17 -6.60
C ALA A 46 11.61 -4.98 -6.79
N ALA A 47 10.46 -5.23 -7.41
CA ALA A 47 9.37 -4.27 -7.55
C ALA A 47 8.05 -4.96 -7.21
N ALA A 48 7.29 -4.42 -6.26
CA ALA A 48 6.07 -5.07 -5.86
C ALA A 48 4.89 -4.73 -6.78
N ILE A 49 3.95 -5.66 -6.87
CA ILE A 49 2.78 -5.60 -7.72
C ILE A 49 1.56 -5.26 -6.86
N ASN A 50 0.88 -4.17 -7.18
CA ASN A 50 -0.27 -3.69 -6.44
C ASN A 50 -1.56 -3.83 -7.27
N PRO A 51 -2.73 -3.96 -6.62
CA PRO A 51 -4.01 -3.89 -7.32
C PRO A 51 -4.16 -2.61 -8.16
N SER A 52 -3.56 -1.49 -7.74
CA SER A 52 -3.56 -0.24 -8.49
C SER A 52 -2.87 -0.35 -9.85
N ASP A 53 -1.78 -1.11 -9.95
CA ASP A 53 -1.02 -1.27 -11.21
C ASP A 53 -1.87 -1.99 -12.26
N ALA A 54 -2.53 -3.08 -11.85
CA ALA A 54 -3.42 -3.85 -12.71
C ALA A 54 -4.73 -3.10 -13.01
N LYS A 55 -5.34 -2.42 -12.02
CA LYS A 55 -6.51 -1.57 -12.23
C LYS A 55 -6.24 -0.43 -13.22
N ALA A 56 -5.06 0.19 -13.14
CA ALA A 56 -4.65 1.21 -14.09
C ALA A 56 -4.47 0.63 -15.51
N ALA A 57 -3.94 -0.59 -15.63
CA ALA A 57 -3.78 -1.25 -16.93
C ALA A 57 -5.11 -1.52 -17.64
N ILE A 58 -6.20 -1.73 -16.90
CA ILE A 58 -7.55 -1.95 -17.44
C ILE A 58 -8.45 -0.69 -17.40
N GLY A 59 -7.86 0.49 -17.24
CA GLY A 59 -8.57 1.76 -17.31
C GLY A 59 -9.46 2.10 -16.11
N MET A 60 -9.40 1.34 -15.01
CA MET A 60 -10.14 1.65 -13.77
C MET A 60 -9.55 2.82 -12.97
N MET A 61 -8.41 3.35 -13.43
CA MET A 61 -7.79 4.56 -12.90
C MET A 61 -7.73 5.64 -13.98
N PRO A 62 -8.66 6.61 -14.00
CA PRO A 62 -8.83 7.56 -15.10
C PRO A 62 -7.65 8.52 -15.30
N HIS A 63 -6.79 8.72 -14.26
CA HIS A 63 -5.62 9.59 -14.40
C HIS A 63 -4.37 8.85 -14.90
N ALA A 64 -4.44 7.54 -15.11
CA ALA A 64 -3.31 6.80 -15.66
C ALA A 64 -3.04 7.23 -17.11
N VAL A 65 -1.81 7.66 -17.39
CA VAL A 65 -1.37 8.05 -18.74
C VAL A 65 -0.77 6.87 -19.46
N PHE A 66 -0.84 6.90 -20.80
CA PHE A 66 -0.25 5.89 -21.67
C PHE A 66 0.50 6.57 -22.84
N PRO A 67 1.55 5.95 -23.41
CA PRO A 67 2.18 4.71 -22.97
C PRO A 67 3.01 4.91 -21.68
N ARG A 68 3.10 3.88 -20.81
CA ARG A 68 3.86 3.97 -19.55
C ARG A 68 4.49 2.66 -19.11
N THR A 69 5.47 2.73 -18.25
CA THR A 69 5.93 1.63 -17.40
C THR A 69 5.10 1.63 -16.11
N ALA A 70 4.53 0.48 -15.74
CA ALA A 70 3.75 0.36 -14.51
C ALA A 70 4.65 0.19 -13.27
N GLY A 71 4.03 0.10 -12.08
CA GLY A 71 4.69 -0.19 -10.80
C GLY A 71 4.95 1.05 -9.95
N ARG A 72 4.72 0.91 -8.65
CA ARG A 72 4.84 2.01 -7.68
C ARG A 72 5.93 1.77 -6.64
N ASP A 73 6.17 0.52 -6.28
CA ASP A 73 7.04 0.11 -5.19
C ASP A 73 8.33 -0.49 -5.72
N TYR A 74 9.45 -0.20 -5.08
CA TYR A 74 10.75 -0.70 -5.48
C TYR A 74 11.69 -0.95 -4.30
N CYS A 75 12.65 -1.83 -4.54
CA CYS A 75 13.90 -1.92 -3.81
C CYS A 75 15.03 -2.16 -4.81
N GLY A 76 16.17 -1.52 -4.61
CA GLY A 76 17.30 -1.64 -5.52
C GLY A 76 18.54 -0.93 -5.04
N VAL A 77 19.57 -0.88 -5.90
CA VAL A 77 20.87 -0.29 -5.60
C VAL A 77 21.06 0.97 -6.43
N VAL A 78 21.46 2.07 -5.80
CA VAL A 78 21.78 3.32 -6.49
C VAL A 78 23.04 3.14 -7.34
N ARG A 79 22.94 3.34 -8.66
CA ARG A 79 24.03 3.21 -9.62
C ARG A 79 24.59 4.54 -10.12
N ALA A 80 23.77 5.59 -10.13
CA ALA A 80 24.24 6.94 -10.45
C ALA A 80 23.45 7.97 -9.64
N GLY A 81 24.08 9.14 -9.37
CA GLY A 81 23.56 10.21 -8.55
C GLY A 81 24.64 10.76 -7.63
N PRO A 82 24.27 11.41 -6.51
CA PRO A 82 25.21 11.91 -5.52
C PRO A 82 26.11 10.79 -4.96
N THR A 83 27.42 11.04 -4.85
CA THR A 83 28.43 10.05 -4.41
C THR A 83 28.04 9.35 -3.09
N ARG A 84 27.42 10.06 -2.16
CA ARG A 84 26.97 9.52 -0.85
C ARG A 84 25.94 8.41 -0.97
N LEU A 85 25.23 8.32 -2.10
CA LEU A 85 24.15 7.35 -2.34
C LEU A 85 24.59 6.17 -3.21
N ILE A 86 25.68 6.33 -3.99
CA ILE A 86 26.15 5.26 -4.90
C ILE A 86 26.46 4.00 -4.13
N GLY A 87 25.91 2.87 -4.57
CA GLY A 87 26.07 1.56 -3.95
C GLY A 87 25.13 1.30 -2.75
N LYS A 88 24.37 2.31 -2.28
CA LYS A 88 23.40 2.11 -1.22
C LYS A 88 22.20 1.31 -1.71
N GLU A 89 21.72 0.38 -0.89
CA GLU A 89 20.44 -0.26 -1.09
C GLU A 89 19.33 0.67 -0.60
N VAL A 90 18.41 1.01 -1.50
CA VAL A 90 17.30 1.92 -1.23
C VAL A 90 15.97 1.26 -1.59
N PHE A 91 14.90 1.69 -0.94
CA PHE A 91 13.55 1.23 -1.22
C PHE A 91 12.56 2.39 -1.13
N GLY A 92 11.38 2.21 -1.68
CA GLY A 92 10.37 3.24 -1.61
C GLY A 92 9.11 2.95 -2.40
N SER A 93 8.26 3.96 -2.44
CA SER A 93 7.01 3.99 -3.18
C SER A 93 6.72 5.42 -3.63
N SER A 94 5.84 5.60 -4.62
CA SER A 94 5.32 6.93 -4.96
C SER A 94 3.90 6.85 -5.50
N GLY A 95 3.12 7.89 -5.26
CA GLY A 95 1.77 8.02 -5.80
C GLY A 95 1.75 8.14 -7.32
N LYS A 96 2.74 8.79 -7.91
CA LYS A 96 2.80 9.12 -9.34
C LYS A 96 3.44 8.03 -10.20
N LEU A 97 4.38 7.24 -9.63
CA LEU A 97 5.07 6.17 -10.36
C LEU A 97 4.08 5.14 -10.87
N GLY A 98 4.25 4.73 -12.12
CA GLY A 98 3.39 3.76 -12.78
C GLY A 98 1.96 4.23 -13.06
N ILE A 99 1.64 5.49 -12.78
CA ILE A 99 0.32 6.10 -13.02
C ILE A 99 0.47 7.28 -13.99
N THR A 100 1.12 8.37 -13.58
CA THR A 100 1.36 9.56 -14.41
C THR A 100 2.82 9.68 -14.84
N LEU A 101 3.73 8.96 -14.21
CA LEU A 101 5.14 8.83 -14.54
C LEU A 101 5.47 7.35 -14.80
N ASP A 102 6.55 7.10 -15.53
CA ASP A 102 7.08 5.75 -15.69
C ASP A 102 7.46 5.16 -14.33
N GLY A 103 7.11 3.90 -14.12
CA GLY A 103 7.16 3.23 -12.82
C GLY A 103 8.29 2.21 -12.70
N THR A 104 8.12 1.30 -11.77
CA THR A 104 9.16 0.45 -11.21
C THR A 104 9.27 -0.94 -11.85
N HIS A 105 8.31 -1.32 -12.72
CA HIS A 105 8.35 -2.64 -13.36
C HIS A 105 9.37 -2.67 -14.51
N GLY A 106 10.62 -2.80 -14.16
CA GLY A 106 11.77 -2.83 -15.05
C GLY A 106 13.07 -3.08 -14.30
N THR A 107 14.19 -3.15 -15.02
CA THR A 107 15.51 -3.38 -14.40
C THR A 107 16.10 -2.13 -13.75
N HIS A 108 15.66 -0.94 -14.16
CA HIS A 108 16.18 0.32 -13.63
C HIS A 108 15.04 1.35 -13.48
N LEU A 109 15.23 2.29 -12.58
CA LEU A 109 14.36 3.42 -12.31
C LEU A 109 15.19 4.70 -12.19
N VAL A 110 14.72 5.79 -12.81
CA VAL A 110 15.20 7.15 -12.51
C VAL A 110 14.15 7.84 -11.65
N ILE A 111 14.57 8.41 -10.52
CA ILE A 111 13.68 9.05 -9.56
C ILE A 111 14.41 10.17 -8.81
N GLU A 112 13.69 11.09 -8.22
CA GLU A 112 14.24 12.16 -7.38
C GLU A 112 15.11 11.59 -6.24
N GLU A 113 16.25 12.21 -5.93
CA GLU A 113 17.14 11.75 -4.85
C GLU A 113 16.47 11.74 -3.47
N SER A 114 15.45 12.58 -3.26
CA SER A 114 14.63 12.61 -2.04
C SER A 114 13.86 11.30 -1.78
N ALA A 115 13.74 10.46 -2.79
CA ALA A 115 13.15 9.12 -2.68
C ALA A 115 14.10 8.07 -2.08
N ALA A 116 15.39 8.38 -1.94
CA ALA A 116 16.41 7.43 -1.49
C ALA A 116 16.32 7.17 0.01
N LEU A 117 15.40 6.30 0.41
CA LEU A 117 15.33 5.79 1.78
C LEU A 117 16.17 4.49 1.86
N GLU A 118 17.18 4.48 2.75
CA GLU A 118 18.03 3.29 2.91
C GLU A 118 17.19 2.10 3.40
N LYS A 119 17.40 0.96 2.77
CA LYS A 119 16.71 -0.30 3.12
C LYS A 119 17.19 -0.78 4.50
N PRO A 120 16.27 -1.15 5.42
CA PRO A 120 16.64 -1.83 6.65
C PRO A 120 17.43 -3.11 6.36
N ALA A 121 18.54 -3.31 7.09
CA ALA A 121 19.45 -4.44 6.86
C ALA A 121 18.79 -5.81 7.11
N ASN A 122 17.76 -5.84 7.94
CA ASN A 122 17.01 -7.06 8.29
C ASN A 122 15.91 -7.43 7.29
N LEU A 123 15.74 -6.66 6.21
CA LEU A 123 14.78 -6.97 5.14
C LEU A 123 15.49 -7.44 3.88
N SER A 124 14.95 -8.45 3.21
CA SER A 124 15.32 -8.78 1.84
C SER A 124 14.87 -7.68 0.86
N SER A 125 15.37 -7.69 -0.37
CA SER A 125 14.94 -6.73 -1.38
C SER A 125 13.46 -6.89 -1.74
N GLU A 126 12.99 -8.13 -1.81
CA GLU A 126 11.61 -8.48 -2.10
C GLU A 126 10.66 -8.00 -0.99
N GLU A 127 11.03 -8.21 0.28
CA GLU A 127 10.29 -7.73 1.44
C GLU A 127 10.24 -6.20 1.49
N ALA A 128 11.38 -5.53 1.27
CA ALA A 128 11.45 -4.07 1.27
C ALA A 128 10.60 -3.44 0.14
N ALA A 129 10.62 -4.02 -1.07
CA ALA A 129 9.69 -3.63 -2.12
C ALA A 129 8.24 -3.92 -1.72
N GLY A 130 8.00 -5.02 -1.00
CA GLY A 130 6.67 -5.48 -0.59
C GLY A 130 5.91 -4.53 0.34
N ILE A 131 6.60 -3.77 1.18
CA ILE A 131 5.96 -2.90 2.19
C ILE A 131 5.45 -1.56 1.65
N GLY A 132 5.88 -1.08 0.48
CA GLY A 132 5.62 0.26 -0.06
C GLY A 132 4.16 0.72 0.05
N VAL A 133 3.35 0.53 -1.01
CA VAL A 133 1.95 1.01 -1.05
C VAL A 133 1.11 0.62 0.17
N PRO A 134 1.16 -0.63 0.69
CA PRO A 134 0.31 -0.99 1.82
C PRO A 134 0.61 -0.19 3.08
N PHE A 135 1.88 -0.07 3.46
CA PHE A 135 2.27 0.64 4.68
C PHE A 135 2.17 2.17 4.51
N VAL A 136 2.51 2.72 3.33
CA VAL A 136 2.28 4.15 3.03
C VAL A 136 0.81 4.50 3.16
N THR A 137 -0.09 3.70 2.56
CA THR A 137 -1.53 3.96 2.63
C THR A 137 -2.05 3.86 4.06
N ALA A 138 -1.60 2.85 4.82
CA ALA A 138 -2.00 2.68 6.21
C ALA A 138 -1.50 3.81 7.11
N ALA A 139 -0.24 4.22 6.97
CA ALA A 139 0.36 5.32 7.72
C ALA A 139 -0.31 6.66 7.40
N GLU A 140 -0.55 6.95 6.11
CA GLU A 140 -1.22 8.19 5.69
C GLU A 140 -2.63 8.29 6.26
N GLY A 141 -3.39 7.19 6.30
CA GLY A 141 -4.70 7.17 6.92
C GLY A 141 -4.65 7.54 8.39
N PHE A 142 -3.75 6.95 9.15
CA PHE A 142 -3.55 7.29 10.55
C PHE A 142 -2.98 8.69 10.74
N ARG A 143 -2.07 9.14 9.88
CA ARG A 143 -1.53 10.50 9.96
C ARG A 143 -2.62 11.55 9.80
N ARG A 144 -3.54 11.37 8.84
CA ARG A 144 -4.66 12.29 8.60
C ARG A 144 -5.69 12.27 9.72
N ALA A 145 -6.00 11.10 10.25
CA ALA A 145 -7.00 10.92 11.31
C ALA A 145 -6.42 11.12 12.72
N GLY A 146 -5.11 11.26 12.86
CA GLY A 146 -4.36 11.11 14.10
C GLY A 146 -4.02 9.65 14.36
N PHE A 147 -2.74 9.36 14.58
CA PHE A 147 -2.28 8.00 14.91
C PHE A 147 -3.03 7.44 16.12
N PRO A 148 -3.30 6.12 16.15
CA PRO A 148 -3.89 5.49 17.31
C PRO A 148 -2.99 5.62 18.53
N ARG A 149 -3.61 5.68 19.72
CA ARG A 149 -2.95 5.82 21.00
C ARG A 149 -3.15 4.56 21.85
N ALA A 150 -2.28 4.35 22.80
CA ALA A 150 -2.45 3.28 23.78
C ALA A 150 -3.83 3.40 24.47
N GLY A 151 -4.55 2.28 24.52
CA GLY A 151 -5.90 2.19 25.07
C GLY A 151 -7.03 2.57 24.10
N GLU A 152 -6.76 3.10 22.91
CA GLU A 152 -7.76 3.22 21.85
C GLU A 152 -8.05 1.86 21.20
N THR A 153 -9.26 1.70 20.67
CA THR A 153 -9.65 0.55 19.85
C THR A 153 -9.72 0.93 18.39
N VAL A 154 -9.01 0.18 17.54
CA VAL A 154 -9.01 0.32 16.09
C VAL A 154 -9.75 -0.86 15.47
N LEU A 155 -10.85 -0.59 14.78
CA LEU A 155 -11.62 -1.56 13.99
C LEU A 155 -11.16 -1.47 12.53
N ILE A 156 -10.72 -2.59 11.94
CA ILE A 156 -10.20 -2.62 10.58
C ILE A 156 -11.11 -3.47 9.70
N MET A 157 -11.82 -2.82 8.77
CA MET A 157 -12.65 -3.48 7.77
C MET A 157 -11.78 -3.98 6.62
N GLY A 158 -11.85 -5.29 6.31
CA GLY A 158 -10.98 -5.92 5.31
C GLY A 158 -9.59 -6.20 5.86
N ILE A 159 -9.52 -6.71 7.09
CA ILE A 159 -8.29 -6.93 7.88
C ILE A 159 -7.23 -7.75 7.13
N ASN A 160 -7.62 -8.75 6.35
CA ASN A 160 -6.71 -9.66 5.64
C ASN A 160 -6.19 -9.12 4.29
N GLY A 161 -6.67 -7.93 3.83
CA GLY A 161 -6.04 -7.19 2.74
C GLY A 161 -4.69 -6.60 3.17
N LYS A 162 -3.76 -6.36 2.23
CA LYS A 162 -2.40 -5.89 2.57
C LYS A 162 -2.39 -4.55 3.32
N VAL A 163 -3.28 -3.60 2.97
CA VAL A 163 -3.42 -2.35 3.73
C VAL A 163 -4.04 -2.62 5.11
N GLY A 164 -5.01 -3.54 5.22
CA GLY A 164 -5.60 -3.95 6.49
C GLY A 164 -4.56 -4.56 7.44
N GLN A 165 -3.71 -5.46 6.93
CA GLN A 165 -2.61 -6.04 7.69
C GLN A 165 -1.59 -4.99 8.13
N ALA A 166 -1.22 -4.05 7.25
CA ALA A 166 -0.31 -2.95 7.61
C ALA A 166 -0.93 -2.03 8.67
N ALA A 167 -2.21 -1.69 8.54
CA ALA A 167 -2.94 -0.88 9.53
C ALA A 167 -3.01 -1.58 10.90
N ALA A 168 -3.24 -2.91 10.91
CA ALA A 168 -3.25 -3.70 12.15
C ALA A 168 -1.88 -3.66 12.85
N GLN A 169 -0.80 -3.85 12.10
CA GLN A 169 0.54 -3.77 12.64
C GLN A 169 0.86 -2.39 13.23
N ILE A 170 0.56 -1.32 12.49
CA ILE A 170 0.81 0.05 12.95
C ILE A 170 -0.01 0.35 14.21
N ALA A 171 -1.30 -0.02 14.24
CA ALA A 171 -2.17 0.20 15.38
C ALA A 171 -1.67 -0.56 16.63
N ALA A 172 -1.33 -1.83 16.49
CA ALA A 172 -0.77 -2.64 17.56
C ALA A 172 0.56 -2.07 18.07
N TRP A 173 1.46 -1.66 17.17
CA TRP A 173 2.73 -1.04 17.54
C TRP A 173 2.54 0.28 18.31
N LYS A 174 1.49 1.03 18.02
CA LYS A 174 1.13 2.25 18.78
C LYS A 174 0.38 1.96 20.09
N GLY A 175 0.19 0.68 20.45
CA GLY A 175 -0.43 0.25 21.72
C GLY A 175 -1.95 0.25 21.70
N ALA A 176 -2.60 0.34 20.54
CA ALA A 176 -4.03 0.24 20.42
C ALA A 176 -4.49 -1.23 20.38
N ARG A 177 -5.70 -1.49 20.88
CA ARG A 177 -6.38 -2.75 20.65
C ARG A 177 -6.87 -2.82 19.22
N VAL A 178 -6.63 -3.94 18.54
CA VAL A 178 -7.03 -4.15 17.14
C VAL A 178 -8.15 -5.19 17.06
N ILE A 179 -9.26 -4.82 16.42
CA ILE A 179 -10.34 -5.70 16.03
C ILE A 179 -10.39 -5.71 14.50
N GLY A 180 -10.30 -6.87 13.89
CA GLY A 180 -10.38 -7.05 12.45
C GLY A 180 -11.78 -7.48 12.02
N VAL A 181 -12.14 -7.15 10.77
CA VAL A 181 -13.36 -7.66 10.14
C VAL A 181 -12.99 -8.34 8.84
N ALA A 182 -13.40 -9.60 8.70
CA ALA A 182 -13.32 -10.37 7.47
C ALA A 182 -14.73 -10.80 7.02
N ARG A 183 -14.87 -11.11 5.73
CA ARG A 183 -16.16 -11.56 5.17
C ARG A 183 -16.43 -13.05 5.41
N ARG A 184 -15.43 -13.79 5.79
CA ARG A 184 -15.48 -15.25 6.02
C ARG A 184 -14.97 -15.56 7.41
N ASP A 185 -15.24 -16.79 7.86
CA ASP A 185 -14.64 -17.31 9.08
C ASP A 185 -13.17 -17.65 8.80
N GLU A 186 -12.31 -16.70 9.07
CA GLU A 186 -10.86 -16.81 8.88
C GLU A 186 -10.11 -16.00 9.95
N ALA A 187 -8.98 -16.54 10.39
CA ALA A 187 -8.10 -15.84 11.30
C ALA A 187 -7.41 -14.65 10.61
N PHE A 188 -6.78 -13.80 11.41
CA PHE A 188 -5.89 -12.77 10.90
C PHE A 188 -4.72 -13.42 10.15
N ALA A 189 -4.58 -13.07 8.87
CA ALA A 189 -3.57 -13.64 7.97
C ALA A 189 -2.25 -12.87 8.00
N GLY A 190 -2.17 -11.78 8.77
CA GLY A 190 -0.96 -10.97 8.92
C GLY A 190 -0.23 -11.25 10.22
N GLU A 191 0.79 -10.43 10.48
CA GLU A 191 1.50 -10.41 11.74
C GLU A 191 1.23 -9.09 12.48
N ALA A 192 1.14 -9.14 13.80
CA ALA A 192 1.06 -7.95 14.65
C ALA A 192 1.77 -8.25 15.98
N CYS A 193 2.28 -7.22 16.64
CA CYS A 193 2.95 -7.35 17.93
C CYS A 193 1.99 -7.51 19.13
N ALA A 194 0.68 -7.53 18.86
CA ALA A 194 -0.39 -7.79 19.83
C ALA A 194 -1.47 -8.66 19.18
N PRO A 195 -2.31 -9.35 19.96
CA PRO A 195 -3.40 -10.16 19.44
C PRO A 195 -4.40 -9.33 18.61
N VAL A 196 -4.88 -9.93 17.52
CA VAL A 196 -5.92 -9.36 16.65
C VAL A 196 -7.12 -10.30 16.67
N GLU A 197 -8.24 -9.80 17.17
CA GLU A 197 -9.51 -10.51 17.15
C GLU A 197 -10.20 -10.26 15.81
N VAL A 198 -10.76 -11.31 15.17
CA VAL A 198 -11.39 -11.18 13.86
C VAL A 198 -12.86 -11.55 13.92
N LEU A 199 -13.70 -10.62 13.47
CA LEU A 199 -15.15 -10.78 13.37
C LEU A 199 -15.54 -11.16 11.93
N ASN A 200 -16.45 -12.12 11.79
CA ASN A 200 -17.01 -12.52 10.50
C ASN A 200 -18.26 -11.68 10.17
N SER A 201 -18.13 -10.74 9.24
CA SER A 201 -19.23 -9.84 8.86
C SER A 201 -20.39 -10.52 8.12
N SER A 202 -20.23 -11.77 7.68
CA SER A 202 -21.33 -12.51 7.01
C SER A 202 -22.29 -13.18 8.00
N THR A 203 -21.88 -13.38 9.25
CA THR A 203 -22.63 -14.13 10.25
C THR A 203 -22.82 -13.36 11.55
N MET A 204 -22.09 -12.27 11.79
CA MET A 204 -22.08 -11.51 13.03
C MET A 204 -22.59 -10.08 12.80
N ASP A 205 -23.31 -9.55 13.79
CA ASP A 205 -23.58 -8.11 13.88
C ASP A 205 -22.31 -7.40 14.38
N VAL A 206 -21.49 -6.92 13.44
CA VAL A 206 -20.20 -6.29 13.75
C VAL A 206 -20.34 -5.12 14.74
N PRO A 207 -21.28 -4.17 14.59
CA PRO A 207 -21.49 -3.11 15.56
C PRO A 207 -21.80 -3.62 16.97
N ALA A 208 -22.68 -4.63 17.12
CA ALA A 208 -23.01 -5.22 18.41
C ALA A 208 -21.79 -5.89 19.06
N CYS A 209 -21.06 -6.72 18.30
CA CYS A 209 -19.83 -7.35 18.78
C CYS A 209 -18.77 -6.32 19.21
N VAL A 210 -18.55 -5.27 18.43
CA VAL A 210 -17.59 -4.21 18.79
C VAL A 210 -18.00 -3.52 20.10
N ARG A 211 -19.29 -3.24 20.31
CA ARG A 211 -19.77 -2.67 21.59
C ARG A 211 -19.53 -3.62 22.75
N GLU A 212 -19.84 -4.90 22.59
CA GLU A 212 -19.60 -5.90 23.64
C GLU A 212 -18.09 -5.95 23.99
N LEU A 213 -17.22 -6.06 23.00
CA LEU A 213 -15.77 -6.12 23.17
C LEU A 213 -15.16 -4.85 23.78
N THR A 214 -15.86 -3.71 23.65
CA THR A 214 -15.39 -2.40 24.15
C THR A 214 -16.16 -1.90 25.37
N GLY A 215 -16.95 -2.76 26.01
CA GLY A 215 -17.77 -2.37 27.20
C GLY A 215 -18.80 -1.30 26.87
N GLY A 216 -19.38 -1.30 25.68
CA GLY A 216 -20.39 -0.35 25.20
C GLY A 216 -19.82 0.90 24.51
N LYS A 217 -18.51 1.14 24.56
CA LYS A 217 -17.88 2.36 24.04
C LYS A 217 -17.93 2.45 22.51
N GLY A 218 -17.61 1.38 21.80
CA GLY A 218 -17.34 1.37 20.36
C GLY A 218 -15.87 1.60 20.01
N ALA A 219 -15.56 1.66 18.71
CA ALA A 219 -14.20 1.84 18.19
C ALA A 219 -13.83 3.33 18.11
N ASP A 220 -12.63 3.68 18.56
CA ASP A 220 -12.10 5.04 18.47
C ASP A 220 -11.70 5.39 17.03
N ILE A 221 -11.21 4.39 16.28
CA ILE A 221 -10.89 4.51 14.87
C ILE A 221 -11.51 3.33 14.11
N VAL A 222 -12.16 3.62 12.99
CA VAL A 222 -12.54 2.62 12.00
C VAL A 222 -11.69 2.84 10.76
N TYR A 223 -10.86 1.85 10.40
CA TYR A 223 -10.07 1.86 9.18
C TYR A 223 -10.78 1.02 8.12
N ASN A 224 -11.49 1.68 7.20
CA ASN A 224 -12.24 1.00 6.15
C ASN A 224 -11.39 0.87 4.87
N THR A 225 -10.88 -0.34 4.62
CA THR A 225 -10.06 -0.64 3.43
C THR A 225 -10.88 -1.11 2.23
N VAL A 226 -12.18 -1.32 2.39
CA VAL A 226 -13.07 -1.88 1.37
C VAL A 226 -13.99 -0.83 0.75
N GLY A 227 -14.48 0.10 1.57
CA GLY A 227 -15.34 1.20 1.13
C GLY A 227 -16.81 1.01 1.50
N ASP A 228 -17.67 1.30 0.56
CA ASP A 228 -19.14 1.34 0.72
C ASP A 228 -19.77 0.06 1.32
N PRO A 229 -19.33 -1.18 1.04
CA PRO A 229 -19.92 -2.37 1.65
C PRO A 229 -19.83 -2.39 3.19
N TYR A 230 -18.84 -1.69 3.74
CA TYR A 230 -18.64 -1.60 5.19
C TYR A 230 -18.89 -0.20 5.77
N TYR A 231 -19.44 0.72 4.98
CA TYR A 231 -19.69 2.08 5.43
C TYR A 231 -20.62 2.11 6.64
N GLU A 232 -21.79 1.48 6.52
CA GLU A 232 -22.83 1.50 7.57
C GLU A 232 -22.35 0.77 8.84
N GLN A 233 -21.80 -0.44 8.68
CA GLN A 233 -21.27 -1.21 9.82
C GLN A 233 -20.15 -0.47 10.53
N GLY A 234 -19.23 0.15 9.77
CA GLY A 234 -18.15 0.96 10.31
C GLY A 234 -18.65 2.16 11.08
N THR A 235 -19.58 2.93 10.51
CA THR A 235 -20.17 4.10 11.15
C THR A 235 -20.90 3.73 12.45
N LYS A 236 -21.70 2.66 12.44
CA LYS A 236 -22.42 2.17 13.63
C LYS A 236 -21.49 1.62 14.71
N SER A 237 -20.29 1.23 14.37
CA SER A 237 -19.29 0.71 15.32
C SER A 237 -18.49 1.82 16.02
N LEU A 238 -18.55 3.08 15.55
CA LEU A 238 -17.78 4.18 16.12
C LEU A 238 -18.19 4.51 17.57
N ALA A 239 -17.20 4.83 18.36
CA ALA A 239 -17.37 5.51 19.64
C ALA A 239 -17.77 6.97 19.43
N ILE A 240 -18.28 7.63 20.46
CA ILE A 240 -18.49 9.09 20.44
C ILE A 240 -17.14 9.79 20.26
N GLY A 241 -17.05 10.68 19.28
CA GLY A 241 -15.79 11.31 18.85
C GLY A 241 -14.90 10.43 17.98
N GLY A 242 -15.43 9.27 17.56
CA GLY A 242 -14.70 8.32 16.72
C GLY A 242 -14.39 8.86 15.30
N ARG A 243 -13.37 8.27 14.68
CA ARG A 243 -12.79 8.68 13.39
C ARG A 243 -12.89 7.53 12.40
N GLN A 244 -13.42 7.78 11.21
CA GLN A 244 -13.45 6.77 10.15
C GLN A 244 -12.58 7.17 8.97
N ILE A 245 -11.75 6.23 8.52
CA ILE A 245 -10.79 6.40 7.42
C ILE A 245 -11.28 5.59 6.23
N PHE A 246 -11.28 6.21 5.04
CA PHE A 246 -11.66 5.60 3.77
C PHE A 246 -10.52 5.67 2.78
N ILE A 247 -10.18 4.54 2.16
CA ILE A 247 -9.10 4.43 1.16
C ILE A 247 -9.57 3.86 -0.18
N SER A 248 -10.81 3.41 -0.26
CA SER A 248 -11.37 2.72 -1.41
C SER A 248 -12.90 2.86 -1.44
N ALA A 249 -13.48 2.63 -2.59
CA ALA A 249 -14.92 2.46 -2.77
C ALA A 249 -15.17 1.53 -3.97
N ILE A 250 -16.23 0.72 -3.89
CA ILE A 250 -16.79 -0.04 -5.02
C ILE A 250 -17.86 0.82 -5.68
N ASN A 251 -18.86 1.26 -4.90
CA ASN A 251 -19.83 2.26 -5.30
C ASN A 251 -19.43 3.63 -4.76
N LYS A 252 -19.65 4.67 -5.57
CA LYS A 252 -19.18 6.03 -5.25
C LYS A 252 -20.06 6.75 -4.23
N ILE A 253 -21.31 6.32 -4.06
CA ILE A 253 -22.33 7.04 -3.31
C ILE A 253 -22.89 6.12 -2.22
N VAL A 254 -23.00 6.65 -1.00
CA VAL A 254 -23.65 6.01 0.15
C VAL A 254 -24.70 6.97 0.75
N GLN A 255 -25.70 6.43 1.44
CA GLN A 255 -26.58 7.24 2.25
C GLN A 255 -25.84 7.73 3.50
N PHE A 256 -25.98 9.01 3.81
CA PHE A 256 -25.30 9.66 4.92
C PHE A 256 -26.31 10.11 5.98
N ASP A 257 -26.25 9.52 7.16
CA ASP A 257 -27.06 9.92 8.32
C ASP A 257 -26.39 11.10 9.05
N ILE A 258 -26.86 12.31 8.73
CA ILE A 258 -26.34 13.56 9.32
C ILE A 258 -26.62 13.58 10.83
N PHE A 259 -27.78 13.04 11.29
CA PHE A 259 -28.14 13.06 12.70
C PHE A 259 -27.19 12.18 13.52
N ALA A 260 -26.97 10.94 13.11
CA ALA A 260 -26.00 10.05 13.75
C ALA A 260 -24.58 10.63 13.73
N PHE A 261 -24.17 11.23 12.62
CA PHE A 261 -22.85 11.83 12.46
C PHE A 261 -22.59 12.95 13.48
N TYR A 262 -23.46 13.98 13.56
CA TYR A 262 -23.19 15.09 14.49
C TYR A 262 -23.41 14.71 15.95
N ARG A 263 -24.39 13.84 16.26
CA ARG A 263 -24.62 13.33 17.62
C ARG A 263 -23.47 12.48 18.10
N GLY A 264 -22.89 11.66 17.21
CA GLY A 264 -21.69 10.88 17.47
C GLY A 264 -20.41 11.72 17.51
N ARG A 265 -20.44 12.98 17.09
CA ARG A 265 -19.26 13.86 16.94
C ARG A 265 -18.15 13.18 16.10
N HIS A 266 -18.58 12.46 15.06
CA HIS A 266 -17.68 11.68 14.21
C HIS A 266 -16.85 12.57 13.29
N ALA A 267 -15.69 12.07 12.87
CA ALA A 267 -14.86 12.66 11.83
C ALA A 267 -14.55 11.62 10.74
N TYR A 268 -14.61 12.04 9.47
CA TYR A 268 -14.32 11.18 8.32
C TYR A 268 -13.12 11.68 7.55
N PHE A 269 -12.23 10.77 7.17
CA PHE A 269 -10.97 11.05 6.52
C PHE A 269 -10.84 10.22 5.22
N GLY A 270 -10.75 10.89 4.08
CA GLY A 270 -10.42 10.27 2.81
C GLY A 270 -8.90 10.20 2.63
N VAL A 271 -8.41 9.09 2.10
CA VAL A 271 -7.00 8.87 1.80
C VAL A 271 -6.82 8.49 0.35
N ASP A 272 -6.08 9.30 -0.38
CA ASP A 272 -5.64 9.01 -1.73
C ASP A 272 -4.10 8.93 -1.77
N SER A 273 -3.58 7.72 -1.69
CA SER A 273 -2.13 7.48 -1.76
C SER A 273 -1.54 7.72 -3.16
N LEU A 274 -2.38 7.94 -4.19
CA LEU A 274 -1.93 8.34 -5.52
C LEU A 274 -1.60 9.84 -5.58
N ALA A 275 -2.19 10.64 -4.71
CA ALA A 275 -1.93 12.06 -4.64
C ALA A 275 -0.60 12.40 -3.94
N LEU A 276 -0.02 11.45 -3.20
CA LEU A 276 1.23 11.67 -2.46
C LEU A 276 2.42 11.83 -3.42
N THR A 277 3.25 12.81 -3.12
CA THR A 277 4.56 12.99 -3.76
C THR A 277 5.54 11.91 -3.32
N THR A 278 6.64 11.79 -4.04
CA THR A 278 7.74 10.88 -3.67
C THR A 278 8.29 11.19 -2.27
N THR A 279 8.46 12.47 -1.95
CA THR A 279 8.94 12.89 -0.63
C THR A 279 7.95 12.54 0.49
N GLU A 280 6.65 12.75 0.27
CA GLU A 280 5.63 12.40 1.27
C GLU A 280 5.56 10.89 1.52
N THR A 281 5.69 10.07 0.47
CA THR A 281 5.73 8.61 0.63
C THR A 281 7.00 8.15 1.33
N SER A 282 8.17 8.75 1.03
CA SER A 282 9.43 8.45 1.72
C SER A 282 9.36 8.84 3.20
N ASN A 283 8.79 9.99 3.54
CA ASN A 283 8.59 10.42 4.92
C ASN A 283 7.66 9.44 5.67
N ALA A 284 6.56 9.01 5.05
CA ALA A 284 5.64 8.05 5.64
C ALA A 284 6.33 6.70 5.94
N LEU A 285 7.20 6.23 5.04
CA LEU A 285 7.99 5.02 5.28
C LEU A 285 9.08 5.24 6.34
N ALA A 286 9.74 6.40 6.35
CA ALA A 286 10.76 6.75 7.33
C ALA A 286 10.21 6.74 8.78
N GLU A 287 8.98 7.22 8.98
CA GLU A 287 8.28 7.16 10.28
C GLU A 287 8.06 5.72 10.79
N LEU A 288 8.06 4.74 9.89
CA LEU A 288 7.84 3.32 10.22
C LEU A 288 9.14 2.54 10.42
N LEU A 289 10.30 3.07 10.01
CA LEU A 289 11.59 2.39 10.11
C LEU A 289 11.92 1.90 11.53
N PRO A 290 11.68 2.68 12.60
CA PRO A 290 11.91 2.20 13.97
C PRO A 290 11.10 0.95 14.32
N GLY A 291 9.87 0.84 13.78
CA GLY A 291 9.02 -0.33 13.96
C GLY A 291 9.58 -1.58 13.26
N PHE A 292 10.09 -1.43 12.03
CA PHE A 292 10.76 -2.52 11.30
C PHE A 292 12.08 -2.90 11.94
N ALA A 293 12.88 -1.93 12.37
CA ALA A 293 14.15 -2.19 13.03
C ALA A 293 14.00 -2.94 14.36
N SER A 294 12.94 -2.64 15.13
CA SER A 294 12.63 -3.31 16.39
C SER A 294 11.87 -4.63 16.24
N GLY A 295 11.42 -4.97 15.01
CA GLY A 295 10.61 -6.17 14.73
C GLY A 295 9.14 -6.08 15.18
N HIS A 296 8.66 -4.90 15.63
CA HIS A 296 7.25 -4.69 15.91
C HIS A 296 6.41 -4.59 14.63
N LEU A 297 7.00 -4.03 13.57
CA LEU A 297 6.47 -4.11 12.21
C LEU A 297 7.25 -5.17 11.44
N LYS A 298 6.55 -6.00 10.71
CA LYS A 298 7.14 -7.05 9.89
C LYS A 298 6.76 -6.89 8.42
N PRO A 299 7.67 -7.23 7.50
CA PRO A 299 7.34 -7.25 6.10
C PRO A 299 6.29 -8.34 5.81
N PHE A 300 5.65 -8.25 4.65
CA PHE A 300 4.85 -9.37 4.18
C PHE A 300 5.76 -10.50 3.73
N PRO A 301 5.47 -11.75 4.07
CA PRO A 301 6.19 -12.90 3.55
C PRO A 301 6.10 -12.94 2.02
N ILE A 302 7.22 -13.21 1.37
CA ILE A 302 7.30 -13.38 -0.08
C ILE A 302 7.53 -14.86 -0.39
N ALA A 303 6.47 -15.55 -0.78
CA ALA A 303 6.56 -16.94 -1.16
C ALA A 303 7.30 -17.10 -2.51
N PRO A 304 8.07 -18.16 -2.75
CA PRO A 304 8.80 -18.36 -4.00
C PRO A 304 7.91 -18.29 -5.25
N HIS A 305 6.69 -18.82 -5.19
CA HIS A 305 5.72 -18.77 -6.29
C HIS A 305 5.11 -17.38 -6.52
N ALA A 306 5.29 -16.45 -5.59
CA ALA A 306 4.83 -15.06 -5.67
C ALA A 306 5.87 -14.12 -6.30
N VAL A 307 7.04 -14.65 -6.67
CA VAL A 307 8.11 -13.93 -7.38
C VAL A 307 7.98 -14.20 -8.88
N TYR A 308 7.80 -13.14 -9.65
CA TYR A 308 7.60 -13.21 -11.10
C TYR A 308 8.75 -12.56 -11.87
N PRO A 309 9.20 -13.12 -12.99
CA PRO A 309 9.99 -12.36 -13.96
C PRO A 309 9.09 -11.38 -14.73
N LEU A 310 9.67 -10.37 -15.35
CA LEU A 310 8.91 -9.36 -16.11
C LEU A 310 8.08 -9.97 -17.26
N GLU A 311 8.56 -11.06 -17.85
CA GLU A 311 7.92 -11.79 -18.95
C GLU A 311 6.54 -12.37 -18.57
N ARG A 312 6.30 -12.61 -17.27
CA ARG A 312 5.03 -13.13 -16.74
C ARG A 312 4.11 -12.04 -16.19
N ALA A 313 4.28 -10.79 -16.64
CA ALA A 313 3.57 -9.64 -16.08
C ALA A 313 2.04 -9.75 -16.19
N ARG A 314 1.51 -10.25 -17.32
CA ARG A 314 0.06 -10.43 -17.48
C ARG A 314 -0.50 -11.40 -16.44
N GLU A 315 0.20 -12.50 -16.20
CA GLU A 315 -0.18 -13.48 -15.18
C GLU A 315 -0.16 -12.88 -13.78
N ALA A 316 0.90 -12.14 -13.46
CA ALA A 316 1.05 -11.47 -12.17
C ALA A 316 -0.04 -10.41 -11.93
N TYR A 317 -0.41 -9.64 -12.97
CA TYR A 317 -1.51 -8.68 -12.89
C TYR A 317 -2.88 -9.34 -12.73
N ALA A 318 -3.09 -10.48 -13.40
CA ALA A 318 -4.31 -11.27 -13.21
C ALA A 318 -4.40 -11.83 -11.79
N ALA A 319 -3.29 -12.36 -11.26
CA ALA A 319 -3.22 -12.90 -9.90
C ALA A 319 -3.55 -11.82 -8.85
N VAL A 320 -3.00 -10.60 -8.97
CA VAL A 320 -3.26 -9.55 -7.98
C VAL A 320 -4.71 -9.05 -8.00
N LEU A 321 -5.39 -9.04 -9.16
CA LEU A 321 -6.83 -8.73 -9.26
C LEU A 321 -7.70 -9.89 -8.79
N GLY A 322 -7.25 -11.13 -8.95
CA GLY A 322 -7.90 -12.33 -8.44
C GLY A 322 -7.85 -12.49 -6.92
N SER A 323 -7.43 -11.44 -6.20
CA SER A 323 -7.31 -11.43 -4.74
C SER A 323 -6.27 -12.42 -4.21
N ALA A 324 -5.09 -12.47 -4.85
CA ALA A 324 -3.95 -13.23 -4.34
C ALA A 324 -3.70 -12.88 -2.87
N ARG A 325 -3.58 -13.91 -2.02
CA ARG A 325 -3.28 -13.74 -0.59
C ARG A 325 -1.82 -13.36 -0.37
N ASP A 326 -0.93 -13.79 -1.28
CA ASP A 326 0.49 -13.51 -1.21
C ASP A 326 0.83 -12.07 -1.65
N ARG A 327 1.94 -11.58 -1.17
CA ARG A 327 2.52 -10.34 -1.68
C ARG A 327 3.32 -10.66 -2.94
N LEU A 328 2.84 -10.19 -4.10
CA LEU A 328 3.47 -10.45 -5.38
C LEU A 328 4.55 -9.42 -5.69
N VAL A 329 5.68 -9.89 -6.24
CA VAL A 329 6.80 -9.05 -6.63
C VAL A 329 7.36 -9.48 -7.99
N PHE A 330 7.88 -8.52 -8.75
CA PHE A 330 8.78 -8.77 -9.85
C PHE A 330 10.21 -8.82 -9.36
N LYS A 331 10.99 -9.74 -9.92
CA LYS A 331 12.45 -9.77 -9.87
C LYS A 331 12.93 -9.65 -11.31
N PRO A 332 13.30 -8.42 -11.74
CA PRO A 332 13.63 -8.10 -13.13
C PRO A 332 14.87 -8.81 -13.67
#